data_d51689d7979d8bc132593e9b931bb920
#
_entry.id   d51689d7979d8bc132593e9b931bb920
#
_cell.length_a   1.000
_cell.length_b   1.000
_cell.length_c   1.000
_cell.angle_alpha   90.00
_cell.angle_beta   90.00
_cell.angle_gamma   90.00
#
_symmetry.space_group_name_H-M   'P 1'
#
loop_
_entity.id
_entity.type
_entity.pdbx_description
1 polymer ?
#
loop_
_entity_poly.entity_id
_entity_poly.type
_entity_poly.pdbx_seq_one_letter_code
_entity_poly.pdbx_strand_id
1 'polypeptide(L)'
;MSSPTRWEIFWRTVMGRAYPRVVGMQRERSWLFFDTVLPLLQVSAFVFIYRAIQAPPEFTGFVVLGGAMTAYWLNVLWSMASQFYWEKETGNLELYIIAPTSLMAILLGMAIGGMVATTVRALAVITLGLLIFRVEVSIVNVPQLLGVFLLTLLALYGRQAQHLSNLLQEPVFLVSGFYFPVRALGFIAALGASVIPITLGLDAMRQLLFPTMMAQFRFVDVRIELGALAVLSIGFLWLAKRALSYMEDLSRREGRLTIRGQ
;
A
#
# COMPACT_ATOMS: atom_id res chain seq x y z
N MET A 1 -12.59 31.72 24.05
CA MET A 1 -12.13 30.54 23.30
C MET A 1 -12.14 30.94 21.84
N SER A 2 -10.98 31.04 21.20
CA SER A 2 -10.87 31.35 19.77
C SER A 2 -11.52 30.25 18.96
N SER A 3 -12.31 30.58 17.96
CA SER A 3 -12.86 29.60 17.02
C SER A 3 -11.71 28.84 16.37
N PRO A 4 -11.78 27.49 16.27
CA PRO A 4 -10.71 26.71 15.68
C PRO A 4 -10.48 27.11 14.21
N THR A 5 -9.24 27.24 13.80
CA THR A 5 -8.87 27.55 12.43
C THR A 5 -9.26 26.40 11.49
N ARG A 6 -9.48 26.67 10.20
CA ARG A 6 -9.76 25.61 9.20
C ARG A 6 -8.70 24.51 9.18
N TRP A 7 -7.46 24.87 9.44
CA TRP A 7 -6.32 23.94 9.52
C TRP A 7 -6.39 23.01 10.75
N GLU A 8 -6.79 23.56 11.91
CA GLU A 8 -7.00 22.77 13.13
C GLU A 8 -8.15 21.78 12.97
N ILE A 9 -9.27 22.21 12.37
CA ILE A 9 -10.41 21.32 12.06
C ILE A 9 -9.95 20.20 11.14
N PHE A 10 -9.19 20.52 10.09
CA PHE A 10 -8.66 19.52 9.14
C PHE A 10 -7.86 18.44 9.88
N TRP A 11 -6.85 18.81 10.66
CA TRP A 11 -5.99 17.84 11.35
C TRP A 11 -6.70 17.09 12.47
N ARG A 12 -7.61 17.73 13.19
CA ARG A 12 -8.47 17.05 14.18
C ARG A 12 -9.35 15.99 13.51
N THR A 13 -9.87 16.27 12.34
CA THR A 13 -10.65 15.30 11.55
C THR A 13 -9.77 14.14 11.10
N VAL A 14 -8.58 14.42 10.57
CA VAL A 14 -7.62 13.38 10.16
C VAL A 14 -7.31 12.43 11.32
N MET A 15 -6.94 12.97 12.47
CA MET A 15 -6.62 12.17 13.65
C MET A 15 -7.84 11.45 14.23
N GLY A 16 -9.00 12.12 14.25
CA GLY A 16 -10.27 11.54 14.71
C GLY A 16 -10.74 10.35 13.86
N ARG A 17 -10.36 10.30 12.58
CA ARG A 17 -10.67 9.17 11.69
C ARG A 17 -9.57 8.11 11.65
N ALA A 18 -8.32 8.49 11.84
CA ALA A 18 -7.21 7.54 11.91
C ALA A 18 -7.27 6.66 13.17
N TYR A 19 -7.55 7.26 14.32
CA TYR A 19 -7.54 6.58 15.62
C TYR A 19 -8.53 5.39 15.72
N PRO A 20 -9.83 5.54 15.42
CA PRO A 20 -10.78 4.41 15.49
C PRO A 20 -10.41 3.26 14.59
N ARG A 21 -9.79 3.56 13.44
CA ARG A 21 -9.35 2.53 12.48
C ARG A 21 -8.19 1.70 13.04
N VAL A 22 -7.19 2.35 13.63
CA VAL A 22 -6.06 1.66 14.28
C VAL A 22 -6.55 0.80 15.44
N VAL A 23 -7.39 1.36 16.31
CA VAL A 23 -7.91 0.65 17.49
C VAL A 23 -8.88 -0.47 17.09
N GLY A 24 -9.77 -0.23 16.12
CA GLY A 24 -10.72 -1.22 15.63
C GLY A 24 -10.03 -2.48 15.11
N MET A 25 -8.98 -2.30 14.29
CA MET A 25 -8.22 -3.42 13.75
C MET A 25 -7.48 -4.24 14.82
N GLN A 26 -7.09 -3.63 15.94
CA GLN A 26 -6.43 -4.35 17.04
C GLN A 26 -7.40 -5.18 17.89
N ARG A 27 -8.68 -4.86 17.88
CA ARG A 27 -9.71 -5.60 18.65
C ARG A 27 -10.09 -6.93 18.03
N GLU A 28 -9.96 -7.07 16.71
CA GLU A 28 -10.27 -8.30 15.97
C GLU A 28 -9.04 -9.22 15.87
N ARG A 29 -8.67 -9.88 16.97
CA ARG A 29 -7.48 -10.73 17.06
C ARG A 29 -7.43 -11.87 16.04
N SER A 30 -8.59 -12.43 15.68
CA SER A 30 -8.68 -13.46 14.65
C SER A 30 -8.25 -12.95 13.28
N TRP A 31 -8.68 -11.76 12.90
CA TRP A 31 -8.24 -11.12 11.65
C TRP A 31 -6.73 -10.85 11.64
N LEU A 32 -6.17 -10.35 12.75
CA LEU A 32 -4.71 -10.13 12.88
C LEU A 32 -3.93 -11.42 12.68
N PHE A 33 -4.43 -12.54 13.22
CA PHE A 33 -3.83 -13.86 13.05
C PHE A 33 -3.84 -14.28 11.58
N PHE A 34 -4.99 -14.30 10.94
CA PHE A 34 -5.10 -14.71 9.54
C PHE A 34 -4.35 -13.79 8.59
N ASP A 35 -4.41 -12.48 8.78
CA ASP A 35 -3.70 -11.48 7.99
C ASP A 35 -2.15 -11.57 8.13
N THR A 36 -1.65 -12.27 9.13
CA THR A 36 -0.22 -12.53 9.30
C THR A 36 0.16 -13.93 8.81
N VAL A 37 -0.63 -14.93 9.17
CA VAL A 37 -0.32 -16.34 8.86
C VAL A 37 -0.49 -16.64 7.37
N LEU A 38 -1.54 -16.13 6.70
CA LEU A 38 -1.75 -16.40 5.27
C LEU A 38 -0.60 -15.88 4.39
N PRO A 39 -0.13 -14.62 4.53
CA PRO A 39 1.07 -14.17 3.81
C PRO A 39 2.32 -14.98 4.13
N LEU A 40 2.51 -15.41 5.39
CA LEU A 40 3.64 -16.28 5.75
C LEU A 40 3.58 -17.65 5.09
N LEU A 41 2.39 -18.26 4.99
CA LEU A 41 2.22 -19.52 4.27
C LEU A 41 2.53 -19.34 2.78
N GLN A 42 2.08 -18.24 2.17
CA GLN A 42 2.38 -17.93 0.78
C GLN A 42 3.88 -17.70 0.55
N VAL A 43 4.54 -16.94 1.43
CA VAL A 43 6.00 -16.78 1.44
C VAL A 43 6.68 -18.12 1.56
N SER A 44 6.23 -18.99 2.48
CA SER A 44 6.80 -20.32 2.69
C SER A 44 6.76 -21.17 1.42
N ALA A 45 5.65 -21.15 0.69
CA ALA A 45 5.51 -21.89 -0.57
C ALA A 45 6.58 -21.45 -1.59
N PHE A 46 6.77 -20.15 -1.79
CA PHE A 46 7.79 -19.66 -2.70
C PHE A 46 9.21 -19.90 -2.21
N VAL A 47 9.48 -19.80 -0.90
CA VAL A 47 10.78 -20.15 -0.33
C VAL A 47 11.11 -21.61 -0.60
N PHE A 48 10.17 -22.54 -0.42
CA PHE A 48 10.39 -23.95 -0.72
C PHE A 48 10.60 -24.20 -2.22
N ILE A 49 9.88 -23.50 -3.10
CA ILE A 49 10.10 -23.58 -4.56
C ILE A 49 11.53 -23.16 -4.89
N TYR A 50 11.99 -22.00 -4.40
CA TYR A 50 13.35 -21.52 -4.66
C TYR A 50 14.42 -22.46 -4.09
N ARG A 51 14.20 -23.06 -2.91
CA ARG A 51 15.09 -24.08 -2.36
C ARG A 51 15.11 -25.35 -3.20
N ALA A 52 13.97 -25.79 -3.71
CA ALA A 52 13.87 -26.98 -4.55
C ALA A 52 14.63 -26.85 -5.88
N ILE A 53 14.65 -25.64 -6.46
CA ILE A 53 15.43 -25.37 -7.67
C ILE A 53 16.87 -24.91 -7.38
N GLN A 54 17.32 -25.04 -6.13
CA GLN A 54 18.66 -24.68 -5.69
C GLN A 54 19.06 -23.22 -6.00
N ALA A 55 18.10 -22.29 -5.93
CA ALA A 55 18.35 -20.87 -6.11
C ALA A 55 19.25 -20.32 -4.99
N PRO A 56 20.01 -19.24 -5.23
CA PRO A 56 20.82 -18.60 -4.20
C PRO A 56 20.03 -18.27 -2.93
N PRO A 57 20.64 -18.40 -1.72
CA PRO A 57 19.95 -18.23 -0.42
C PRO A 57 19.26 -16.87 -0.27
N GLU A 58 19.79 -15.85 -0.93
CA GLU A 58 19.30 -14.47 -0.90
C GLU A 58 17.87 -14.36 -1.47
N PHE A 59 17.44 -15.29 -2.36
CA PHE A 59 16.06 -15.33 -2.85
C PHE A 59 15.05 -15.57 -1.74
N THR A 60 15.44 -16.18 -0.63
CA THR A 60 14.58 -16.33 0.54
C THR A 60 14.18 -14.95 1.10
N GLY A 61 15.13 -14.05 1.29
CA GLY A 61 14.87 -12.69 1.75
C GLY A 61 14.08 -11.87 0.73
N PHE A 62 14.39 -12.04 -0.55
CA PHE A 62 13.66 -11.45 -1.66
C PHE A 62 12.16 -11.78 -1.60
N VAL A 63 11.81 -13.05 -1.36
CA VAL A 63 10.43 -13.52 -1.26
C VAL A 63 9.75 -13.04 0.02
N VAL A 64 10.46 -13.04 1.16
CA VAL A 64 9.94 -12.54 2.43
C VAL A 64 9.51 -11.08 2.31
N LEU A 65 10.35 -10.24 1.73
CA LEU A 65 10.02 -8.83 1.49
C LEU A 65 8.83 -8.69 0.54
N GLY A 66 8.82 -9.46 -0.55
CA GLY A 66 7.71 -9.49 -1.50
C GLY A 66 6.39 -9.84 -0.84
N GLY A 67 6.37 -10.88 0.00
CA GLY A 67 5.17 -11.29 0.73
C GLY A 67 4.66 -10.24 1.72
N ALA A 68 5.55 -9.54 2.41
CA ALA A 68 5.17 -8.44 3.27
C ALA A 68 4.54 -7.28 2.48
N MET A 69 5.09 -6.96 1.32
CA MET A 69 4.54 -5.91 0.45
C MET A 69 3.25 -6.36 -0.26
N THR A 70 3.05 -7.66 -0.48
CA THR A 70 1.76 -8.22 -0.90
C THR A 70 0.68 -7.93 0.13
N ALA A 71 0.98 -8.10 1.42
CA ALA A 71 0.05 -7.76 2.49
C ALA A 71 -0.35 -6.26 2.46
N TYR A 72 0.58 -5.37 2.15
CA TYR A 72 0.28 -3.96 1.90
C TYR A 72 -0.65 -3.76 0.71
N TRP A 73 -0.31 -4.36 -0.42
CA TRP A 73 -1.08 -4.26 -1.65
C TRP A 73 -2.53 -4.71 -1.45
N LEU A 74 -2.73 -5.89 -0.87
CA LEU A 74 -4.05 -6.43 -0.59
C LEU A 74 -4.84 -5.56 0.39
N ASN A 75 -4.19 -5.01 1.42
CA ASN A 75 -4.86 -4.12 2.35
C ASN A 75 -5.32 -2.83 1.67
N VAL A 76 -4.51 -2.23 0.79
CA VAL A 76 -4.91 -1.05 0.01
C VAL A 76 -6.12 -1.37 -0.85
N LEU A 77 -6.12 -2.50 -1.57
CA LEU A 77 -7.22 -2.90 -2.43
C LEU A 77 -8.51 -3.14 -1.64
N TRP A 78 -8.48 -4.01 -0.64
CA TRP A 78 -9.68 -4.45 0.06
C TRP A 78 -10.15 -3.47 1.13
N SER A 79 -9.22 -2.85 1.86
CA SER A 79 -9.55 -1.99 2.97
C SER A 79 -9.88 -0.56 2.57
N MET A 80 -9.11 0.03 1.64
CA MET A 80 -9.35 1.42 1.25
C MET A 80 -10.39 1.55 0.14
N ALA A 81 -10.36 0.66 -0.86
CA ALA A 81 -11.31 0.71 -1.96
C ALA A 81 -12.74 0.39 -1.50
N SER A 82 -12.91 -0.55 -0.57
CA SER A 82 -14.22 -0.93 -0.04
C SER A 82 -14.78 0.06 0.99
N GLN A 83 -13.92 0.92 1.58
CA GLN A 83 -14.31 1.78 2.67
C GLN A 83 -15.45 2.73 2.29
N PHE A 84 -15.38 3.35 1.13
CA PHE A 84 -16.45 4.22 0.64
C PHE A 84 -17.78 3.49 0.45
N TYR A 85 -17.71 2.27 -0.04
CA TYR A 85 -18.89 1.44 -0.21
C TYR A 85 -19.54 1.18 1.15
N TRP A 86 -18.78 0.72 2.14
CA TRP A 86 -19.30 0.45 3.48
C TRP A 86 -19.81 1.70 4.19
N GLU A 87 -19.13 2.84 4.05
CA GLU A 87 -19.57 4.12 4.63
C GLU A 87 -20.88 4.59 3.99
N LYS A 88 -21.10 4.32 2.69
CA LYS A 88 -22.37 4.59 2.01
C LYS A 88 -23.48 3.66 2.54
N GLU A 89 -23.22 2.35 2.61
CA GLU A 89 -24.21 1.37 3.08
C GLU A 89 -24.62 1.60 4.54
N THR A 90 -23.70 2.06 5.39
CA THR A 90 -23.98 2.37 6.80
C THR A 90 -24.59 3.75 7.02
N GLY A 91 -24.75 4.57 5.96
CA GLY A 91 -25.30 5.93 6.04
C GLY A 91 -24.32 6.97 6.61
N ASN A 92 -23.09 6.59 6.92
CA ASN A 92 -22.08 7.51 7.46
C ASN A 92 -21.64 8.56 6.43
N LEU A 93 -21.76 8.26 5.14
CA LEU A 93 -21.38 9.18 4.06
C LEU A 93 -22.21 10.48 4.12
N GLU A 94 -23.49 10.38 4.48
CA GLU A 94 -24.37 11.55 4.65
C GLU A 94 -23.86 12.45 5.79
N LEU A 95 -23.41 11.84 6.90
CA LEU A 95 -22.84 12.58 8.04
C LEU A 95 -21.55 13.31 7.65
N TYR A 96 -20.76 12.74 6.74
CA TYR A 96 -19.52 13.37 6.29
C TYR A 96 -19.76 14.59 5.41
N ILE A 97 -20.87 14.60 4.66
CA ILE A 97 -21.24 15.73 3.77
C ILE A 97 -21.73 16.92 4.58
N ILE A 98 -22.48 16.69 5.67
CA ILE A 98 -22.98 17.76 6.55
C ILE A 98 -21.94 18.20 7.58
N ALA A 99 -20.88 17.43 7.81
CA ALA A 99 -19.83 17.79 8.76
C ALA A 99 -19.08 19.05 8.32
N PRO A 100 -18.71 19.95 9.24
CA PRO A 100 -17.97 21.18 8.96
C PRO A 100 -16.49 20.89 8.63
N THR A 101 -16.22 19.88 7.83
CA THR A 101 -14.85 19.44 7.47
C THR A 101 -14.80 19.03 6.00
N SER A 102 -13.60 18.89 5.45
CA SER A 102 -13.44 18.40 4.08
C SER A 102 -13.48 16.87 4.01
N LEU A 103 -14.14 16.32 2.99
CA LEU A 103 -14.13 14.88 2.71
C LEU A 103 -12.69 14.36 2.56
N MET A 104 -11.78 15.20 2.03
CA MET A 104 -10.34 14.88 1.92
C MET A 104 -9.69 14.62 3.29
N ALA A 105 -10.05 15.39 4.34
CA ALA A 105 -9.52 15.15 5.70
C ALA A 105 -9.99 13.81 6.26
N ILE A 106 -11.22 13.43 6.02
CA ILE A 106 -11.79 12.14 6.43
C ILE A 106 -11.05 10.99 5.75
N LEU A 107 -10.89 11.08 4.43
CA LEU A 107 -10.18 10.06 3.64
C LEU A 107 -8.71 9.93 4.02
N LEU A 108 -8.04 11.07 4.21
CA LEU A 108 -6.65 11.08 4.65
C LEU A 108 -6.51 10.42 6.04
N GLY A 109 -7.44 10.68 6.95
CA GLY A 109 -7.47 10.01 8.26
C GLY A 109 -7.64 8.49 8.14
N MET A 110 -8.57 8.04 7.29
CA MET A 110 -8.75 6.61 7.01
C MET A 110 -7.50 5.99 6.39
N ALA A 111 -6.86 6.68 5.44
CA ALA A 111 -5.62 6.24 4.80
C ALA A 111 -4.49 6.10 5.81
N ILE A 112 -4.24 7.12 6.63
CA ILE A 112 -3.20 7.09 7.67
C ILE A 112 -3.46 5.96 8.67
N GLY A 113 -4.71 5.79 9.14
CA GLY A 113 -5.06 4.70 10.04
C GLY A 113 -4.82 3.32 9.41
N GLY A 114 -5.17 3.15 8.14
CA GLY A 114 -4.90 1.94 7.38
C GLY A 114 -3.41 1.68 7.19
N MET A 115 -2.63 2.71 6.84
CA MET A 115 -1.16 2.62 6.71
C MET A 115 -0.51 2.14 8.01
N VAL A 116 -0.85 2.75 9.14
CA VAL A 116 -0.27 2.39 10.46
C VAL A 116 -0.55 0.92 10.77
N ALA A 117 -1.80 0.50 10.63
CA ALA A 117 -2.20 -0.87 10.93
C ALA A 117 -1.52 -1.89 10.00
N THR A 118 -1.44 -1.58 8.70
CA THR A 118 -0.79 -2.47 7.72
C THR A 118 0.73 -2.51 7.91
N THR A 119 1.34 -1.39 8.34
CA THR A 119 2.77 -1.36 8.67
C THR A 119 3.10 -2.35 9.79
N VAL A 120 2.30 -2.38 10.84
CA VAL A 120 2.50 -3.35 11.94
C VAL A 120 2.43 -4.79 11.44
N ARG A 121 1.47 -5.09 10.56
CA ARG A 121 1.33 -6.44 9.96
C ARG A 121 2.51 -6.79 9.05
N ALA A 122 2.89 -5.88 8.16
CA ALA A 122 4.02 -6.11 7.26
C ALA A 122 5.33 -6.32 8.03
N LEU A 123 5.55 -5.55 9.10
CA LEU A 123 6.68 -5.75 10.00
C LEU A 123 6.63 -7.11 10.70
N ALA A 124 5.44 -7.56 11.11
CA ALA A 124 5.28 -8.90 11.67
C ALA A 124 5.63 -9.99 10.65
N VAL A 125 5.14 -9.89 9.41
CA VAL A 125 5.47 -10.83 8.32
C VAL A 125 6.95 -10.82 8.00
N ILE A 126 7.59 -9.64 7.92
CA ILE A 126 9.03 -9.52 7.70
C ILE A 126 9.80 -10.17 8.85
N THR A 127 9.50 -9.76 10.08
CA THR A 127 10.24 -10.24 11.26
C THR A 127 10.11 -11.76 11.41
N LEU A 128 8.90 -12.30 11.34
CA LEU A 128 8.67 -13.74 11.41
C LEU A 128 9.29 -14.49 10.24
N GLY A 129 9.18 -13.95 9.03
CA GLY A 129 9.79 -14.53 7.83
C GLY A 129 11.31 -14.58 7.93
N LEU A 130 11.96 -13.49 8.36
CA LEU A 130 13.41 -13.44 8.55
C LEU A 130 13.86 -14.43 9.63
N LEU A 131 13.13 -14.54 10.76
CA LEU A 131 13.44 -15.46 11.86
C LEU A 131 13.25 -16.92 11.46
N ILE A 132 12.10 -17.26 10.85
CA ILE A 132 11.77 -18.64 10.46
C ILE A 132 12.74 -19.16 9.40
N PHE A 133 13.04 -18.32 8.40
CA PHE A 133 13.87 -18.74 7.27
C PHE A 133 15.35 -18.41 7.44
N ARG A 134 15.74 -17.76 8.56
CA ARG A 134 17.12 -17.39 8.92
C ARG A 134 17.80 -16.58 7.81
N VAL A 135 17.13 -15.53 7.36
CA VAL A 135 17.63 -14.67 6.29
C VAL A 135 18.61 -13.64 6.84
N GLU A 136 19.78 -13.57 6.25
CA GLU A 136 20.74 -12.50 6.51
C GLU A 136 20.36 -11.25 5.70
N VAL A 137 20.20 -10.12 6.38
CA VAL A 137 19.85 -8.83 5.78
C VAL A 137 21.01 -7.87 5.96
N SER A 138 21.49 -7.32 4.87
CA SER A 138 22.49 -6.26 4.87
C SER A 138 21.82 -4.93 4.57
N ILE A 139 21.61 -4.09 5.58
CA ILE A 139 21.00 -2.77 5.40
C ILE A 139 22.09 -1.78 5.02
N VAL A 140 22.11 -1.35 3.76
CA VAL A 140 23.11 -0.41 3.24
C VAL A 140 22.80 1.03 3.67
N ASN A 141 21.52 1.44 3.65
CA ASN A 141 21.14 2.82 3.94
C ASN A 141 19.71 2.88 4.52
N VAL A 142 19.60 3.03 5.85
CA VAL A 142 18.32 3.08 6.56
C VAL A 142 17.45 4.28 6.14
N PRO A 143 17.95 5.54 6.05
CA PRO A 143 17.14 6.66 5.60
C PRO A 143 16.57 6.48 4.20
N GLN A 144 17.36 5.93 3.28
CA GLN A 144 16.91 5.68 1.91
C GLN A 144 15.86 4.58 1.85
N LEU A 145 16.01 3.51 2.64
CA LEU A 145 15.03 2.44 2.78
C LEU A 145 13.69 2.98 3.30
N LEU A 146 13.72 3.81 4.34
CA LEU A 146 12.52 4.46 4.87
C LEU A 146 11.89 5.40 3.84
N GLY A 147 12.70 6.16 3.08
CA GLY A 147 12.23 7.03 2.01
C GLY A 147 11.50 6.26 0.91
N VAL A 148 12.09 5.17 0.42
CA VAL A 148 11.46 4.28 -0.58
C VAL A 148 10.15 3.71 -0.05
N PHE A 149 10.16 3.19 1.18
CA PHE A 149 8.99 2.61 1.81
C PHE A 149 7.84 3.63 1.92
N LEU A 150 8.11 4.83 2.46
CA LEU A 150 7.12 5.89 2.60
C LEU A 150 6.57 6.37 1.25
N LEU A 151 7.42 6.57 0.24
CA LEU A 151 6.98 6.97 -1.09
C LEU A 151 6.13 5.88 -1.75
N THR A 152 6.50 4.61 -1.59
CA THR A 152 5.69 3.48 -2.09
C THR A 152 4.30 3.48 -1.45
N LEU A 153 4.23 3.69 -0.13
CA LEU A 153 2.95 3.79 0.58
C LEU A 153 2.10 4.97 0.08
N LEU A 154 2.69 6.16 -0.02
CA LEU A 154 1.99 7.36 -0.50
C LEU A 154 1.42 7.14 -1.90
N ALA A 155 2.19 6.54 -2.80
CA ALA A 155 1.77 6.26 -4.15
C ALA A 155 0.64 5.20 -4.22
N LEU A 156 0.68 4.18 -3.36
CA LEU A 156 -0.38 3.17 -3.28
C LEU A 156 -1.70 3.75 -2.78
N TYR A 157 -1.65 4.58 -1.72
CA TYR A 157 -2.86 5.15 -1.12
C TYR A 157 -3.49 6.30 -1.92
N GLY A 158 -2.76 6.88 -2.87
CA GLY A 158 -3.31 7.87 -3.81
C GLY A 158 -4.27 7.30 -4.85
N ARG A 159 -4.42 5.99 -4.94
CA ARG A 159 -5.16 5.29 -6.00
C ARG A 159 -6.48 4.73 -5.48
N GLN A 160 -7.59 5.44 -5.72
CA GLN A 160 -8.93 5.01 -5.29
C GLN A 160 -9.81 4.68 -6.50
N ALA A 161 -10.08 3.39 -6.74
CA ALA A 161 -11.15 2.95 -7.63
C ALA A 161 -11.51 1.48 -7.34
N GLN A 162 -12.60 1.23 -6.63
CA GLN A 162 -12.97 -0.10 -6.13
C GLN A 162 -13.17 -1.15 -7.23
N HIS A 163 -13.91 -0.84 -8.29
CA HIS A 163 -14.15 -1.81 -9.37
C HIS A 163 -12.89 -2.11 -10.19
N LEU A 164 -12.05 -1.09 -10.42
CA LEU A 164 -10.77 -1.26 -11.08
C LEU A 164 -9.77 -2.06 -10.21
N SER A 165 -9.87 -1.94 -8.90
CA SER A 165 -8.97 -2.62 -7.97
C SER A 165 -9.10 -4.15 -8.07
N ASN A 166 -10.33 -4.67 -8.13
CA ASN A 166 -10.56 -6.10 -8.26
C ASN A 166 -10.07 -6.65 -9.61
N LEU A 167 -10.30 -5.91 -10.69
CA LEU A 167 -9.82 -6.29 -12.02
C LEU A 167 -8.30 -6.22 -12.17
N LEU A 168 -7.67 -5.28 -11.48
CA LEU A 168 -6.22 -5.08 -11.54
C LEU A 168 -5.45 -5.91 -10.51
N GLN A 169 -6.11 -6.55 -9.55
CA GLN A 169 -5.45 -7.30 -8.48
C GLN A 169 -4.50 -8.34 -9.04
N GLU A 170 -5.01 -9.27 -9.84
CA GLU A 170 -4.22 -10.37 -10.41
C GLU A 170 -3.16 -9.90 -11.42
N PRO A 171 -3.48 -9.03 -12.40
CA PRO A 171 -2.46 -8.50 -13.30
C PRO A 171 -1.32 -7.77 -12.57
N VAL A 172 -1.66 -6.92 -11.59
CA VAL A 172 -0.63 -6.22 -10.80
C VAL A 172 0.21 -7.19 -9.99
N PHE A 173 -0.43 -8.20 -9.38
CA PHE A 173 0.27 -9.23 -8.63
C PHE A 173 1.29 -9.98 -9.51
N LEU A 174 0.91 -10.33 -10.74
CA LEU A 174 1.76 -11.04 -11.68
C LEU A 174 2.94 -10.19 -12.19
N VAL A 175 2.72 -8.88 -12.46
CA VAL A 175 3.75 -8.06 -13.11
C VAL A 175 4.60 -7.26 -12.14
N SER A 176 4.16 -7.04 -10.89
CA SER A 176 4.88 -6.19 -9.94
C SER A 176 6.12 -6.83 -9.31
N GLY A 177 6.40 -8.10 -9.63
CA GLY A 177 7.61 -8.77 -9.15
C GLY A 177 7.62 -9.08 -7.66
N PHE A 178 6.46 -9.38 -7.04
CA PHE A 178 6.38 -9.72 -5.61
C PHE A 178 7.27 -10.92 -5.25
N TYR A 179 7.31 -11.95 -6.10
CA TYR A 179 8.02 -13.21 -5.84
C TYR A 179 9.13 -13.53 -6.83
N PHE A 180 9.37 -12.67 -7.81
CA PHE A 180 10.45 -12.80 -8.79
C PHE A 180 11.00 -11.41 -9.17
N PRO A 181 12.26 -11.30 -9.65
CA PRO A 181 12.81 -10.03 -10.11
C PRO A 181 12.02 -9.50 -11.32
N VAL A 182 11.58 -8.24 -11.28
CA VAL A 182 10.79 -7.65 -12.38
C VAL A 182 11.54 -7.68 -13.71
N ARG A 183 12.87 -7.61 -13.69
CA ARG A 183 13.72 -7.72 -14.87
C ARG A 183 13.55 -9.06 -15.60
N ALA A 184 13.12 -10.13 -14.91
CA ALA A 184 12.86 -11.43 -15.52
C ALA A 184 11.71 -11.41 -16.54
N LEU A 185 10.82 -10.41 -16.47
CA LEU A 185 9.78 -10.18 -17.47
C LEU A 185 10.30 -9.66 -18.82
N GLY A 186 11.58 -9.28 -18.89
CA GLY A 186 12.16 -8.56 -20.01
C GLY A 186 11.99 -7.04 -19.88
N PHE A 187 12.81 -6.28 -20.61
CA PHE A 187 12.92 -4.82 -20.43
C PHE A 187 11.59 -4.08 -20.66
N ILE A 188 10.88 -4.40 -21.75
CA ILE A 188 9.64 -3.69 -22.11
C ILE A 188 8.53 -3.94 -21.08
N ALA A 189 8.35 -5.20 -20.65
CA ALA A 189 7.34 -5.54 -19.64
C ALA A 189 7.70 -4.97 -18.28
N ALA A 190 8.99 -4.97 -17.89
CA ALA A 190 9.46 -4.35 -16.67
C ALA A 190 9.24 -2.82 -16.67
N LEU A 191 9.47 -2.16 -17.81
CA LEU A 191 9.21 -0.72 -17.95
C LEU A 191 7.71 -0.42 -17.80
N GLY A 192 6.84 -1.20 -18.43
CA GLY A 192 5.39 -1.09 -18.25
C GLY A 192 4.96 -1.31 -16.80
N ALA A 193 5.50 -2.34 -16.15
CA ALA A 193 5.24 -2.63 -14.73
C ALA A 193 5.71 -1.51 -13.80
N SER A 194 6.74 -0.75 -14.18
CA SER A 194 7.29 0.36 -13.39
C SER A 194 6.36 1.56 -13.24
N VAL A 195 5.28 1.62 -14.02
CA VAL A 195 4.19 2.59 -13.80
C VAL A 195 3.43 2.27 -12.50
N ILE A 196 3.53 1.03 -12.03
CA ILE A 196 2.93 0.59 -10.77
C ILE A 196 3.93 0.88 -9.65
N PRO A 197 3.62 1.77 -8.68
CA PRO A 197 4.59 2.23 -7.69
C PRO A 197 5.20 1.11 -6.85
N ILE A 198 4.43 0.07 -6.58
CA ILE A 198 4.93 -1.05 -5.77
C ILE A 198 6.04 -1.83 -6.47
N THR A 199 6.06 -1.88 -7.80
CA THR A 199 7.13 -2.50 -8.59
C THR A 199 8.46 -1.83 -8.33
N LEU A 200 8.52 -0.50 -8.51
CA LEU A 200 9.72 0.28 -8.24
C LEU A 200 10.09 0.26 -6.75
N GLY A 201 9.09 0.35 -5.87
CA GLY A 201 9.32 0.30 -4.43
C GLY A 201 9.94 -1.02 -3.97
N LEU A 202 9.46 -2.15 -4.50
CA LEU A 202 10.02 -3.47 -4.21
C LEU A 202 11.44 -3.62 -4.73
N ASP A 203 11.69 -3.20 -5.97
CA ASP A 203 13.03 -3.29 -6.56
C ASP A 203 14.03 -2.43 -5.78
N ALA A 204 13.67 -1.17 -5.50
CA ALA A 204 14.49 -0.26 -4.71
C ALA A 204 14.78 -0.77 -3.28
N MET A 205 13.76 -1.30 -2.57
CA MET A 205 13.96 -1.88 -1.24
C MET A 205 14.89 -3.09 -1.29
N ARG A 206 14.76 -3.94 -2.30
CA ARG A 206 15.63 -5.11 -2.49
C ARG A 206 17.07 -4.74 -2.79
N GLN A 207 17.29 -3.70 -3.61
CA GLN A 207 18.63 -3.17 -3.85
C GLN A 207 19.31 -2.70 -2.57
N LEU A 208 18.56 -2.16 -1.61
CA LEU A 208 19.07 -1.68 -0.33
C LEU A 208 19.29 -2.78 0.70
N LEU A 209 18.49 -3.85 0.64
CA LEU A 209 18.55 -4.96 1.60
C LEU A 209 19.42 -6.13 1.13
N PHE A 210 19.50 -6.36 -0.18
CA PHE A 210 20.22 -7.48 -0.81
C PHE A 210 21.10 -6.99 -1.96
N PRO A 211 22.09 -6.12 -1.71
CA PRO A 211 22.86 -5.45 -2.76
C PRO A 211 23.65 -6.41 -3.66
N THR A 212 24.19 -7.48 -3.09
CA THR A 212 24.97 -8.49 -3.81
C THR A 212 24.14 -9.21 -4.87
N MET A 213 22.97 -9.70 -4.48
CA MET A 213 22.03 -10.35 -5.40
C MET A 213 21.50 -9.36 -6.46
N MET A 214 21.08 -8.19 -6.03
CA MET A 214 20.45 -7.20 -6.90
C MET A 214 21.44 -6.55 -7.88
N ALA A 215 22.76 -6.70 -7.69
CA ALA A 215 23.74 -6.28 -8.69
C ALA A 215 23.49 -6.90 -10.07
N GLN A 216 22.97 -8.13 -10.12
CA GLN A 216 22.65 -8.85 -11.37
C GLN A 216 21.20 -8.66 -11.83
N PHE A 217 20.26 -8.48 -10.88
CA PHE A 217 18.82 -8.51 -11.13
C PHE A 217 18.13 -7.15 -11.01
N ARG A 218 18.85 -6.07 -10.62
CA ARG A 218 18.28 -4.72 -10.56
C ARG A 218 17.73 -4.29 -11.91
N PHE A 219 16.60 -3.61 -11.89
CA PHE A 219 16.02 -3.05 -13.11
C PHE A 219 16.69 -1.72 -13.47
N VAL A 220 16.72 -0.78 -12.52
CA VAL A 220 17.35 0.54 -12.64
C VAL A 220 18.11 0.86 -11.35
N ASP A 221 18.90 1.92 -11.33
CA ASP A 221 19.58 2.37 -10.09
C ASP A 221 18.56 2.90 -9.06
N VAL A 222 18.78 2.59 -7.79
CA VAL A 222 17.87 2.95 -6.69
C VAL A 222 17.59 4.45 -6.60
N ARG A 223 18.51 5.31 -7.02
CA ARG A 223 18.32 6.78 -7.01
C ARG A 223 17.31 7.21 -8.06
N ILE A 224 17.33 6.58 -9.24
CA ILE A 224 16.38 6.83 -10.32
C ILE A 224 14.99 6.31 -9.90
N GLU A 225 14.91 5.12 -9.30
CA GLU A 225 13.67 4.57 -8.78
C GLU A 225 13.05 5.45 -7.69
N LEU A 226 13.87 5.99 -6.79
CA LEU A 226 13.43 6.94 -5.76
C LEU A 226 12.83 8.21 -6.40
N GLY A 227 13.51 8.76 -7.42
CA GLY A 227 13.01 9.90 -8.19
C GLY A 227 11.69 9.59 -8.89
N ALA A 228 11.60 8.45 -9.57
CA ALA A 228 10.39 8.01 -10.25
C ALA A 228 9.23 7.79 -9.27
N LEU A 229 9.48 7.15 -8.11
CA LEU A 229 8.49 6.99 -7.06
C LEU A 229 7.99 8.33 -6.51
N ALA A 230 8.87 9.32 -6.33
CA ALA A 230 8.48 10.65 -5.89
C ALA A 230 7.54 11.32 -6.90
N VAL A 231 7.89 11.26 -8.20
CA VAL A 231 7.08 11.80 -9.29
C VAL A 231 5.72 11.08 -9.36
N LEU A 232 5.71 9.75 -9.32
CA LEU A 232 4.47 8.96 -9.32
C LEU A 232 3.60 9.27 -8.10
N SER A 233 4.20 9.41 -6.91
CA SER A 233 3.47 9.74 -5.68
C SER A 233 2.78 11.09 -5.79
N ILE A 234 3.49 12.12 -6.26
CA ILE A 234 2.94 13.47 -6.48
C ILE A 234 1.82 13.42 -7.53
N GLY A 235 2.06 12.71 -8.65
CA GLY A 235 1.10 12.58 -9.74
C GLY A 235 -0.20 11.89 -9.29
N PHE A 236 -0.09 10.77 -8.56
CA PHE A 236 -1.25 10.06 -8.06
C PHE A 236 -2.01 10.84 -6.97
N LEU A 237 -1.33 11.54 -6.07
CA LEU A 237 -1.99 12.40 -5.08
C LEU A 237 -2.73 13.56 -5.75
N TRP A 238 -2.12 14.18 -6.77
CA TRP A 238 -2.77 15.23 -7.56
C TRP A 238 -4.01 14.70 -8.29
N LEU A 239 -3.89 13.53 -8.95
CA LEU A 239 -5.00 12.88 -9.65
C LEU A 239 -6.13 12.49 -8.68
N ALA A 240 -5.78 11.93 -7.51
CA ALA A 240 -6.74 11.57 -6.48
C ALA A 240 -7.51 12.80 -5.98
N LYS A 241 -6.81 13.92 -5.70
CA LYS A 241 -7.44 15.18 -5.32
C LYS A 241 -8.40 15.68 -6.40
N ARG A 242 -7.99 15.66 -7.66
CA ARG A 242 -8.82 16.12 -8.78
C ARG A 242 -10.04 15.23 -9.01
N ALA A 243 -9.85 13.91 -8.94
CA ALA A 243 -10.95 12.95 -9.07
C ALA A 243 -11.97 13.12 -7.93
N LEU A 244 -11.51 13.32 -6.71
CA LEU A 244 -12.38 13.55 -5.55
C LEU A 244 -13.18 14.85 -5.71
N SER A 245 -12.52 15.95 -6.09
CA SER A 245 -13.22 17.23 -6.35
C SER A 245 -14.27 17.09 -7.45
N TYR A 246 -13.94 16.38 -8.53
CA TYR A 246 -14.89 16.11 -9.61
C TYR A 246 -16.10 15.29 -9.13
N MET A 247 -15.85 14.23 -8.34
CA MET A 247 -16.94 13.42 -7.78
C MET A 247 -17.82 14.23 -6.81
N GLU A 248 -17.22 15.09 -5.99
CA GLU A 248 -17.93 15.96 -5.05
C GLU A 248 -18.83 16.95 -5.82
N ASP A 249 -18.32 17.59 -6.87
CA ASP A 249 -19.08 18.50 -7.71
C ASP A 249 -20.21 17.78 -8.48
N LEU A 250 -19.95 16.59 -9.02
CA LEU A 250 -20.94 15.77 -9.71
C LEU A 250 -22.07 15.37 -8.76
N SER A 251 -21.70 14.91 -7.56
CA SER A 251 -22.67 14.49 -6.55
C SER A 251 -23.57 15.63 -6.07
N ARG A 252 -23.02 16.84 -5.95
CA ARG A 252 -23.78 18.05 -5.63
C ARG A 252 -24.75 18.43 -6.74
N ARG A 253 -24.37 18.25 -8.02
CA ARG A 253 -25.22 18.57 -9.18
C ARG A 253 -26.35 17.57 -9.39
N GLU A 254 -26.07 16.28 -9.19
CA GLU A 254 -27.03 15.21 -9.49
C GLU A 254 -27.94 14.84 -8.31
N GLY A 255 -27.69 15.38 -7.10
CA GLY A 255 -28.45 15.05 -5.88
C GLY A 255 -28.37 13.57 -5.47
N ARG A 256 -27.51 12.79 -6.12
CA ARG A 256 -27.43 11.32 -5.96
C ARG A 256 -26.73 10.84 -4.68
N LEU A 257 -26.29 11.74 -3.83
CA LEU A 257 -25.64 11.37 -2.55
C LEU A 257 -26.63 10.73 -1.55
N THR A 258 -27.93 10.92 -1.78
CA THR A 258 -28.99 10.47 -0.88
C THR A 258 -29.80 9.28 -1.39
N ILE A 259 -29.55 8.77 -2.61
CA ILE A 259 -30.30 7.63 -3.13
C ILE A 259 -29.67 6.35 -2.54
N ARG A 260 -30.26 5.84 -1.47
CA ARG A 260 -30.09 4.45 -1.03
C ARG A 260 -30.47 3.57 -2.20
N GLY A 261 -29.57 2.69 -2.63
CA GLY A 261 -29.82 1.79 -3.74
C GLY A 261 -31.12 1.00 -3.50
N GLN A 262 -32.05 1.13 -4.44
CA GLN A 262 -33.10 0.15 -4.65
C GLN A 262 -32.53 -1.07 -5.33
#